data_e43c9936e039f1473376b55d1a28d8cd
#
_entry.id   e43c9936e039f1473376b55d1a28d8cd
#
_cell.length_a   1.000
_cell.length_b   1.000
_cell.length_c   1.000
_cell.angle_alpha   90.00
_cell.angle_beta   90.00
_cell.angle_gamma   90.00
#
_symmetry.space_group_name_H-M   'P 1'
#
loop_
_entity.id
_entity.type
_entity.pdbx_description
1 polymer ?
#
loop_
_entity_poly.entity_id
_entity_poly.type
_entity_poly.pdbx_seq_one_letter_code
_entity_poly.pdbx_strand_id
1 'polypeptide(L)'
;MYPLIRRYLRRMDALYLAVCLLCSALSVVVLVSLGQSQLGSNNKASVQLIASLLGVMLAIIFSTVDYRALARAWPLHGTVAWGLVLPTLFLHNVRFGVVTVGYDAGGTSNYSWYRVGGMTFQPAELAKISFILTLALHLSHLRGQVNRPRNLLPLLVHVIVPPFLIHLQGDDGTALVFLGIGLIMLYAGGLSHWLVGGVLAGGIVGGGALLVLKPDILKGYQFQRIMAILTPEDPALSDITYQQNKGAMAIGTGGLTGQGLFSGEHIFVPNAWNDFIFAYLANVLGFVGAAAVLTLLFVLCLRTLRTALRSRDALGRNICVGIFAALFVQCVINLGMNLQVLPVIGVTLPFFSAGGSSVVMMYLCVGLVLSVGLHAQGPRLDAEPIL
;
A
#
# COMPACT_ATOMS: atom_id res chain seq x y z
N MET A 1 -7.79 27.43 24.13
CA MET A 1 -7.47 26.07 23.70
C MET A 1 -8.72 25.20 23.48
N TYR A 2 -9.64 25.14 24.43
CA TYR A 2 -10.90 24.34 24.35
C TYR A 2 -11.78 24.62 23.09
N PRO A 3 -12.04 25.88 22.66
CA PRO A 3 -12.86 26.13 21.47
C PRO A 3 -12.22 25.68 20.15
N LEU A 4 -10.89 25.72 20.04
CA LEU A 4 -10.17 25.26 18.85
C LEU A 4 -10.25 23.74 18.70
N ILE A 5 -10.02 23.01 19.80
CA ILE A 5 -10.12 21.54 19.84
C ILE A 5 -11.54 21.10 19.48
N ARG A 6 -12.57 21.75 20.05
CA ARG A 6 -13.98 21.45 19.75
C ARG A 6 -14.32 21.70 18.27
N ARG A 7 -13.77 22.77 17.68
CA ARG A 7 -13.95 23.09 16.26
C ARG A 7 -13.27 22.05 15.35
N TYR A 8 -12.05 21.62 15.73
CA TYR A 8 -11.31 20.56 15.04
C TYR A 8 -12.11 19.24 15.05
N LEU A 9 -12.51 18.76 16.22
CA LEU A 9 -13.25 17.50 16.37
C LEU A 9 -14.60 17.50 15.63
N ARG A 10 -15.30 18.65 15.55
CA ARG A 10 -16.56 18.76 14.79
C ARG A 10 -16.39 18.69 13.27
N ARG A 11 -15.21 19.05 12.76
CA ARG A 11 -14.92 19.11 11.32
C ARG A 11 -14.17 17.88 10.81
N MET A 12 -13.47 17.19 11.69
CA MET A 12 -12.75 15.97 11.39
C MET A 12 -13.74 14.82 11.05
N ASP A 13 -13.41 14.00 10.07
CA ASP A 13 -14.15 12.76 9.79
C ASP A 13 -13.84 11.72 10.88
N ALA A 14 -14.58 11.83 12.01
CA ALA A 14 -14.40 10.95 13.16
C ALA A 14 -14.65 9.48 12.84
N LEU A 15 -15.60 9.18 11.92
CA LEU A 15 -15.87 7.81 11.50
C LEU A 15 -14.68 7.23 10.71
N TYR A 16 -14.05 8.03 9.84
CA TYR A 16 -12.85 7.58 9.11
C TYR A 16 -11.73 7.18 10.08
N LEU A 17 -11.42 8.04 11.05
CA LEU A 17 -10.41 7.76 12.06
C LEU A 17 -10.81 6.56 12.94
N ALA A 18 -12.06 6.46 13.36
CA ALA A 18 -12.56 5.35 14.18
C ALA A 18 -12.41 3.99 13.46
N VAL A 19 -12.69 3.94 12.16
CA VAL A 19 -12.50 2.72 11.36
C VAL A 19 -11.02 2.37 11.24
N CYS A 20 -10.12 3.34 11.05
CA CYS A 20 -8.67 3.09 11.06
C CYS A 20 -8.19 2.51 12.40
N LEU A 21 -8.67 3.08 13.52
CA LEU A 21 -8.35 2.59 14.87
C LEU A 21 -8.88 1.18 15.10
N LEU A 22 -10.10 0.89 14.64
CA LEU A 22 -10.71 -0.44 14.75
C LEU A 22 -9.92 -1.48 13.94
N CYS A 23 -9.50 -1.15 12.71
CA CYS A 23 -8.64 -2.02 11.90
C CYS A 23 -7.32 -2.32 12.62
N SER A 24 -6.65 -1.29 13.16
CA SER A 24 -5.39 -1.47 13.89
C SER A 24 -5.58 -2.27 15.19
N ALA A 25 -6.64 -2.03 15.95
CA ALA A 25 -6.93 -2.78 17.16
C ALA A 25 -7.19 -4.27 16.84
N LEU A 26 -8.00 -4.55 15.81
CA LEU A 26 -8.25 -5.91 15.37
C LEU A 26 -6.98 -6.59 14.85
N SER A 27 -6.13 -5.86 14.11
CA SER A 27 -4.82 -6.35 13.67
C SER A 27 -3.95 -6.77 14.86
N VAL A 28 -3.85 -5.94 15.91
CA VAL A 28 -3.05 -6.27 17.11
C VAL A 28 -3.58 -7.55 17.77
N VAL A 29 -4.90 -7.69 17.91
CA VAL A 29 -5.51 -8.90 18.50
C VAL A 29 -5.19 -10.15 17.68
N VAL A 30 -5.34 -10.08 16.35
CA VAL A 30 -5.01 -11.18 15.43
C VAL A 30 -3.51 -11.52 15.49
N LEU A 31 -2.63 -10.52 15.57
CA LEU A 31 -1.19 -10.75 15.69
C LEU A 31 -0.77 -11.31 17.06
N VAL A 32 -1.48 -11.00 18.15
CA VAL A 32 -1.28 -11.66 19.45
C VAL A 32 -1.65 -13.14 19.35
N SER A 33 -2.81 -13.45 18.77
CA SER A 33 -3.25 -14.82 18.51
C SER A 33 -2.21 -15.60 17.68
N LEU A 34 -1.73 -15.00 16.57
CA LEU A 34 -0.70 -15.59 15.72
C LEU A 34 0.63 -15.78 16.48
N GLY A 35 0.99 -14.82 17.34
CA GLY A 35 2.18 -14.90 18.16
C GLY A 35 2.16 -16.10 19.09
N GLN A 36 1.01 -16.39 19.69
CA GLN A 36 0.83 -17.53 20.59
C GLN A 36 0.77 -18.87 19.85
N SER A 37 0.10 -18.92 18.69
CA SER A 37 -0.16 -20.17 17.98
C SER A 37 0.97 -20.61 17.04
N GLN A 38 1.68 -19.68 16.41
CA GLN A 38 2.63 -20.02 15.34
C GLN A 38 4.04 -19.47 15.52
N LEU A 39 4.21 -18.31 16.19
CA LEU A 39 5.51 -17.61 16.24
C LEU A 39 6.26 -17.83 17.57
N GLY A 40 5.58 -18.31 18.61
CA GLY A 40 6.14 -18.41 19.97
C GLY A 40 6.57 -17.06 20.58
N SER A 41 6.15 -15.93 19.98
CA SER A 41 6.55 -14.58 20.41
C SER A 41 5.53 -13.53 19.96
N ASN A 42 5.24 -12.56 20.82
CA ASN A 42 4.36 -11.43 20.54
C ASN A 42 5.07 -10.20 19.96
N ASN A 43 6.33 -10.32 19.54
CA ASN A 43 7.10 -9.18 19.00
C ASN A 43 6.40 -8.46 17.85
N LYS A 44 5.74 -9.19 16.94
CA LYS A 44 5.02 -8.58 15.79
C LYS A 44 3.85 -7.75 16.27
N ALA A 45 3.07 -8.23 17.24
CA ALA A 45 1.94 -7.50 17.83
C ALA A 45 2.40 -6.23 18.57
N SER A 46 3.50 -6.32 19.34
CA SER A 46 4.08 -5.16 20.04
C SER A 46 4.55 -4.08 19.08
N VAL A 47 5.26 -4.46 18.00
CA VAL A 47 5.70 -3.53 16.96
C VAL A 47 4.49 -2.88 16.28
N GLN A 48 3.44 -3.66 15.97
CA GLN A 48 2.21 -3.16 15.35
C GLN A 48 1.49 -2.16 16.25
N LEU A 49 1.40 -2.44 17.56
CA LEU A 49 0.79 -1.53 18.53
C LEU A 49 1.55 -0.20 18.62
N ILE A 50 2.87 -0.26 18.77
CA ILE A 50 3.72 0.95 18.85
C ILE A 50 3.63 1.75 17.56
N ALA A 51 3.72 1.09 16.39
CA ALA A 51 3.59 1.73 15.08
C ALA A 51 2.22 2.38 14.89
N SER A 52 1.14 1.73 15.37
CA SER A 52 -0.21 2.28 15.30
C SER A 52 -0.37 3.51 16.19
N LEU A 53 0.13 3.48 17.42
CA LEU A 53 0.08 4.63 18.33
C LEU A 53 0.88 5.82 17.80
N LEU A 54 2.10 5.58 17.33
CA LEU A 54 2.94 6.59 16.66
C LEU A 54 2.24 7.12 15.40
N GLY A 55 1.68 6.22 14.59
CA GLY A 55 0.97 6.57 13.36
C GLY A 55 -0.25 7.46 13.62
N VAL A 56 -1.07 7.13 14.62
CA VAL A 56 -2.24 7.96 15.03
C VAL A 56 -1.79 9.35 15.46
N MET A 57 -0.75 9.44 16.28
CA MET A 57 -0.18 10.74 16.71
C MET A 57 0.25 11.57 15.48
N LEU A 58 0.98 10.96 14.56
CA LEU A 58 1.42 11.62 13.32
C LEU A 58 0.24 11.98 12.42
N ALA A 59 -0.78 11.13 12.29
CA ALA A 59 -1.98 11.44 11.52
C ALA A 59 -2.70 12.69 12.06
N ILE A 60 -2.83 12.82 13.39
CA ILE A 60 -3.41 13.99 14.02
C ILE A 60 -2.56 15.25 13.74
N ILE A 61 -1.23 15.16 13.87
CA ILE A 61 -0.31 16.28 13.58
C ILE A 61 -0.44 16.69 12.11
N PHE A 62 -0.33 15.73 11.18
CA PHE A 62 -0.43 16.00 9.73
C PHE A 62 -1.79 16.56 9.32
N SER A 63 -2.87 16.15 9.99
CA SER A 63 -4.20 16.69 9.70
C SER A 63 -4.35 18.17 10.01
N THR A 64 -3.52 18.73 10.92
CA THR A 64 -3.52 20.16 11.25
C THR A 64 -2.72 21.00 10.25
N VAL A 65 -1.83 20.38 9.48
CA VAL A 65 -1.03 21.05 8.46
C VAL A 65 -1.83 21.09 7.15
N ASP A 66 -1.84 22.24 6.48
CA ASP A 66 -2.50 22.37 5.17
C ASP A 66 -1.80 21.46 4.13
N TYR A 67 -2.56 20.55 3.52
CA TYR A 67 -2.07 19.64 2.47
C TYR A 67 -1.45 20.39 1.29
N ARG A 68 -1.83 21.65 1.03
CA ARG A 68 -1.24 22.49 -0.02
C ARG A 68 0.21 22.83 0.30
N ALA A 69 0.49 23.14 1.56
CA ALA A 69 1.87 23.39 2.02
C ALA A 69 2.72 22.13 1.92
N LEU A 70 2.15 20.97 2.31
CA LEU A 70 2.84 19.68 2.18
C LEU A 70 3.15 19.35 0.71
N ALA A 71 2.20 19.52 -0.20
CA ALA A 71 2.41 19.27 -1.61
C ALA A 71 3.45 20.22 -2.24
N ARG A 72 3.45 21.52 -1.85
CA ARG A 72 4.46 22.50 -2.31
C ARG A 72 5.86 22.22 -1.76
N ALA A 73 5.96 21.55 -0.63
CA ALA A 73 7.24 21.13 -0.04
C ALA A 73 7.85 19.91 -0.77
N TRP A 74 7.43 19.62 -2.01
CA TRP A 74 7.90 18.48 -2.78
C TRP A 74 9.42 18.40 -2.94
N PRO A 75 10.20 19.50 -3.03
CA PRO A 75 11.65 19.38 -3.08
C PRO A 75 12.21 18.74 -1.81
N LEU A 76 11.63 19.04 -0.64
CA LEU A 76 12.07 18.49 0.64
C LEU A 76 11.68 17.00 0.76
N HIS A 77 10.37 16.69 0.73
CA HIS A 77 9.95 15.30 0.92
C HIS A 77 10.36 14.38 -0.26
N GLY A 78 10.46 14.92 -1.48
CA GLY A 78 10.97 14.19 -2.64
C GLY A 78 12.45 13.85 -2.49
N THR A 79 13.30 14.84 -2.13
CA THR A 79 14.73 14.60 -1.89
C THR A 79 14.95 13.58 -0.77
N VAL A 80 14.21 13.69 0.35
CA VAL A 80 14.32 12.73 1.45
C VAL A 80 13.88 11.33 1.00
N ALA A 81 12.71 11.20 0.38
CA ALA A 81 12.16 9.92 -0.03
C ALA A 81 13.06 9.21 -1.06
N TRP A 82 13.42 9.88 -2.15
CA TRP A 82 14.27 9.30 -3.18
C TRP A 82 15.74 9.20 -2.76
N GLY A 83 16.21 10.12 -1.90
CA GLY A 83 17.54 10.02 -1.28
C GLY A 83 17.70 8.79 -0.40
N LEU A 84 16.61 8.26 0.16
CA LEU A 84 16.61 6.97 0.86
C LEU A 84 16.42 5.75 -0.08
N VAL A 85 15.65 5.90 -1.16
CA VAL A 85 15.42 4.83 -2.14
C VAL A 85 16.66 4.57 -3.01
N LEU A 86 17.31 5.62 -3.53
CA LEU A 86 18.41 5.45 -4.47
C LEU A 86 19.63 4.66 -3.94
N PRO A 87 20.08 4.83 -2.68
CA PRO A 87 21.20 4.04 -2.16
C PRO A 87 20.94 2.54 -2.16
N THR A 88 19.71 2.09 -1.97
CA THR A 88 19.37 0.66 -1.96
C THR A 88 19.45 0.00 -3.35
N LEU A 89 19.55 0.78 -4.43
CA LEU A 89 19.83 0.26 -5.78
C LEU A 89 21.26 -0.24 -5.94
N PHE A 90 22.20 0.35 -5.19
CA PHE A 90 23.64 0.11 -5.35
C PHE A 90 24.27 -0.60 -4.15
N LEU A 91 23.68 -0.40 -2.96
CA LEU A 91 24.21 -0.93 -1.70
C LEU A 91 23.35 -2.12 -1.27
N HIS A 92 23.88 -3.33 -1.48
CA HIS A 92 23.19 -4.57 -1.14
C HIS A 92 23.80 -5.17 0.13
N ASN A 93 23.01 -5.19 1.22
CA ASN A 93 23.43 -5.68 2.55
C ASN A 93 24.68 -4.95 3.12
N VAL A 94 24.91 -3.69 2.73
CA VAL A 94 26.06 -2.91 3.21
C VAL A 94 25.78 -2.35 4.60
N ARG A 95 26.67 -2.62 5.54
CA ARG A 95 26.52 -2.21 6.95
C ARG A 95 27.34 -0.97 7.27
N PHE A 96 26.66 0.05 7.81
CA PHE A 96 27.24 1.28 8.36
C PHE A 96 26.93 1.36 9.86
N GLY A 97 27.78 0.84 10.71
CA GLY A 97 27.54 0.78 12.15
C GLY A 97 26.28 -0.03 12.49
N VAL A 98 25.25 0.64 13.01
CA VAL A 98 23.96 0.01 13.38
C VAL A 98 22.95 -0.05 12.22
N VAL A 99 23.25 0.59 11.08
CA VAL A 99 22.39 0.67 9.89
C VAL A 99 22.89 -0.28 8.82
N THR A 100 22.02 -1.15 8.30
CA THR A 100 22.28 -1.94 7.08
C THR A 100 21.40 -1.37 5.96
N VAL A 101 22.03 -1.02 4.83
CA VAL A 101 21.38 -0.51 3.62
C VAL A 101 21.21 -1.63 2.62
N GLY A 102 20.08 -1.67 1.92
CA GLY A 102 19.78 -2.73 0.97
C GLY A 102 19.66 -4.09 1.66
N TYR A 103 19.00 -4.13 2.84
CA TYR A 103 18.83 -5.37 3.59
C TYR A 103 17.79 -6.27 2.89
N ASP A 104 18.20 -7.50 2.58
CA ASP A 104 17.30 -8.54 2.09
C ASP A 104 16.64 -9.26 3.26
N ALA A 105 15.38 -8.92 3.53
CA ALA A 105 14.63 -9.46 4.67
C ALA A 105 14.21 -10.93 4.51
N GLY A 106 14.20 -11.46 3.29
CA GLY A 106 13.68 -12.77 2.98
C GLY A 106 14.62 -13.70 2.21
N GLY A 107 15.85 -13.28 1.91
CA GLY A 107 16.75 -14.05 1.05
C GLY A 107 16.27 -14.16 -0.40
N THR A 108 15.41 -13.22 -0.83
CA THR A 108 14.74 -13.23 -2.13
C THR A 108 15.37 -12.29 -3.17
N SER A 109 16.57 -11.77 -2.87
CA SER A 109 17.24 -10.72 -3.66
C SER A 109 16.44 -9.41 -3.73
N ASN A 110 15.60 -9.14 -2.73
CA ASN A 110 14.88 -7.89 -2.56
C ASN A 110 15.67 -6.97 -1.60
N TYR A 111 16.38 -6.01 -2.15
CA TYR A 111 17.29 -5.11 -1.41
C TYR A 111 16.65 -3.77 -1.04
N SER A 112 15.32 -3.70 -0.96
CA SER A 112 14.54 -2.46 -0.77
C SER A 112 14.46 -1.97 0.69
N TRP A 113 15.10 -2.62 1.65
CA TRP A 113 14.97 -2.36 3.07
C TRP A 113 16.20 -1.71 3.69
N TYR A 114 15.96 -0.92 4.73
CA TYR A 114 16.95 -0.55 5.74
C TYR A 114 16.71 -1.36 7.00
N ARG A 115 17.79 -1.80 7.66
CA ARG A 115 17.72 -2.40 8.99
C ARG A 115 18.51 -1.54 9.97
N VAL A 116 17.85 -1.08 11.04
CA VAL A 116 18.42 -0.21 12.08
C VAL A 116 18.15 -0.85 13.43
N GLY A 117 19.17 -1.33 14.12
CA GLY A 117 19.05 -1.88 15.47
C GLY A 117 18.05 -3.04 15.60
N GLY A 118 17.82 -3.84 14.53
CA GLY A 118 16.85 -4.93 14.50
C GLY A 118 15.46 -4.57 13.94
N MET A 119 15.13 -3.29 13.80
CA MET A 119 13.93 -2.81 13.11
C MET A 119 14.20 -2.66 11.62
N THR A 120 13.20 -2.97 10.79
CA THR A 120 13.26 -2.78 9.33
C THR A 120 12.39 -1.61 8.91
N PHE A 121 12.90 -0.82 7.97
CA PHE A 121 12.20 0.31 7.36
C PHE A 121 12.31 0.21 5.84
N GLN A 122 11.18 0.37 5.14
CA GLN A 122 11.13 0.37 3.68
C GLN A 122 10.97 1.80 3.17
N PRO A 123 12.00 2.38 2.51
CA PRO A 123 11.93 3.75 1.98
C PRO A 123 10.84 3.95 0.93
N ALA A 124 10.52 2.90 0.17
CA ALA A 124 9.46 2.94 -0.85
C ALA A 124 8.09 3.32 -0.27
N GLU A 125 7.82 3.00 1.01
CA GLU A 125 6.59 3.42 1.68
C GLU A 125 6.49 4.95 1.83
N LEU A 126 7.60 5.62 2.16
CA LEU A 126 7.69 7.07 2.19
C LEU A 126 7.64 7.66 0.78
N ALA A 127 8.35 7.03 -0.17
CA ALA A 127 8.36 7.45 -1.57
C ALA A 127 6.96 7.38 -2.21
N LYS A 128 6.11 6.45 -1.78
CA LYS A 128 4.71 6.34 -2.21
C LYS A 128 3.90 7.60 -1.86
N ILE A 129 4.07 8.12 -0.63
CA ILE A 129 3.41 9.37 -0.20
C ILE A 129 3.92 10.55 -1.02
N SER A 130 5.24 10.65 -1.19
CA SER A 130 5.85 11.69 -2.03
C SER A 130 5.36 11.63 -3.47
N PHE A 131 5.28 10.44 -4.05
CA PHE A 131 4.75 10.20 -5.40
C PHE A 131 3.30 10.67 -5.54
N ILE A 132 2.42 10.32 -4.58
CA ILE A 132 1.03 10.77 -4.57
C ILE A 132 0.95 12.30 -4.54
N LEU A 133 1.71 12.95 -3.65
CA LEU A 133 1.70 14.41 -3.50
C LEU A 133 2.22 15.12 -4.76
N THR A 134 3.33 14.64 -5.33
CA THR A 134 3.93 15.24 -6.52
C THR A 134 3.09 15.02 -7.78
N LEU A 135 2.50 13.83 -7.94
CA LEU A 135 1.63 13.53 -9.08
C LEU A 135 0.30 14.31 -8.96
N ALA A 136 -0.26 14.43 -7.74
CA ALA A 136 -1.45 15.25 -7.50
C ALA A 136 -1.20 16.74 -7.83
N LEU A 137 -0.03 17.26 -7.46
CA LEU A 137 0.39 18.62 -7.80
C LEU A 137 0.56 18.78 -9.31
N HIS A 138 1.24 17.85 -9.99
CA HIS A 138 1.43 17.85 -11.45
C HIS A 138 0.08 17.86 -12.17
N LEU A 139 -0.84 16.96 -11.82
CA LEU A 139 -2.18 16.91 -12.42
C LEU A 139 -3.00 18.18 -12.16
N SER A 140 -2.86 18.78 -10.97
CA SER A 140 -3.58 20.02 -10.64
C SER A 140 -3.14 21.21 -11.50
N HIS A 141 -1.85 21.28 -11.85
CA HIS A 141 -1.29 22.32 -12.73
C HIS A 141 -1.75 22.19 -14.19
N LEU A 142 -2.04 20.97 -14.64
CA LEU A 142 -2.47 20.74 -16.03
C LEU A 142 -3.93 21.18 -16.31
N ARG A 143 -4.71 21.48 -15.28
CA ARG A 143 -6.09 22.01 -15.39
C ARG A 143 -6.96 21.28 -16.42
N GLY A 144 -6.90 19.94 -16.44
CA GLY A 144 -7.67 19.10 -17.38
C GLY A 144 -7.03 18.93 -18.78
N GLN A 145 -5.86 19.49 -19.03
CA GLN A 145 -5.14 19.34 -20.32
C GLN A 145 -4.23 18.10 -20.35
N VAL A 146 -4.60 17.05 -19.64
CA VAL A 146 -3.82 15.80 -19.47
C VAL A 146 -3.57 15.11 -20.82
N ASN A 147 -4.57 15.13 -21.73
CA ASN A 147 -4.51 14.43 -23.01
C ASN A 147 -3.72 15.17 -24.11
N ARG A 148 -3.18 16.35 -23.84
CA ARG A 148 -2.34 17.04 -24.82
C ARG A 148 -0.99 16.31 -24.97
N PRO A 149 -0.52 16.02 -26.20
CA PRO A 149 0.73 15.25 -26.41
C PRO A 149 1.94 15.84 -25.67
N ARG A 150 2.04 17.18 -25.58
CA ARG A 150 3.10 17.89 -24.85
C ARG A 150 3.10 17.58 -23.33
N ASN A 151 1.94 17.34 -22.75
CA ASN A 151 1.79 17.07 -21.31
C ASN A 151 1.87 15.57 -21.01
N LEU A 152 1.56 14.72 -22.00
CA LEU A 152 1.48 13.27 -21.82
C LEU A 152 2.86 12.66 -21.51
N LEU A 153 3.90 13.08 -22.25
CA LEU A 153 5.26 12.54 -22.04
C LEU A 153 5.80 12.81 -20.63
N PRO A 154 5.78 14.05 -20.08
CA PRO A 154 6.19 14.30 -18.70
C PRO A 154 5.37 13.54 -17.68
N LEU A 155 4.06 13.34 -17.91
CA LEU A 155 3.21 12.54 -17.04
C LEU A 155 3.58 11.06 -17.04
N LEU A 156 3.82 10.50 -18.22
CA LEU A 156 4.26 9.11 -18.36
C LEU A 156 5.61 8.88 -17.69
N VAL A 157 6.57 9.78 -17.86
CA VAL A 157 7.86 9.74 -17.15
C VAL A 157 7.62 9.76 -15.62
N HIS A 158 6.76 10.66 -15.13
CA HIS A 158 6.46 10.76 -13.70
C HIS A 158 5.83 9.47 -13.14
N VAL A 159 5.01 8.78 -13.94
CA VAL A 159 4.31 7.55 -13.48
C VAL A 159 5.16 6.29 -13.68
N ILE A 160 6.04 6.23 -14.67
CA ILE A 160 6.81 5.04 -15.00
C ILE A 160 8.15 4.98 -14.26
N VAL A 161 8.85 6.12 -14.12
CA VAL A 161 10.20 6.14 -13.51
C VAL A 161 10.20 5.64 -12.06
N PRO A 162 9.30 6.08 -11.15
CA PRO A 162 9.26 5.59 -9.78
C PRO A 162 9.12 4.08 -9.66
N PRO A 163 8.10 3.42 -10.23
CA PRO A 163 7.97 1.98 -10.13
C PRO A 163 9.12 1.22 -10.82
N PHE A 164 9.69 1.76 -11.89
CA PHE A 164 10.86 1.17 -12.52
C PHE A 164 12.08 1.14 -11.60
N LEU A 165 12.36 2.23 -10.87
CA LEU A 165 13.43 2.26 -9.87
C LEU A 165 13.19 1.26 -8.74
N ILE A 166 11.95 1.09 -8.29
CA ILE A 166 11.59 0.14 -7.23
C ILE A 166 11.70 -1.31 -7.74
N HIS A 167 11.32 -1.57 -9.00
CA HIS A 167 11.52 -2.86 -9.65
C HIS A 167 13.01 -3.25 -9.70
N LEU A 168 13.90 -2.32 -9.99
CA LEU A 168 15.34 -2.58 -10.00
C LEU A 168 15.90 -2.99 -8.63
N GLN A 169 15.22 -2.70 -7.52
CA GLN A 169 15.56 -3.19 -6.16
C GLN A 169 15.12 -4.63 -5.90
N GLY A 170 14.37 -5.24 -6.83
CA GLY A 170 13.75 -6.54 -6.68
C GLY A 170 12.38 -6.50 -5.95
N ASP A 171 11.76 -5.32 -5.81
CA ASP A 171 10.46 -5.15 -5.14
C ASP A 171 9.33 -4.95 -6.16
N ASP A 172 9.00 -6.03 -6.85
CA ASP A 172 7.96 -6.03 -7.89
C ASP A 172 6.56 -5.72 -7.34
N GLY A 173 6.29 -6.16 -6.11
CA GLY A 173 5.00 -5.92 -5.44
C GLY A 173 4.75 -4.43 -5.22
N THR A 174 5.72 -3.74 -4.63
CA THR A 174 5.62 -2.29 -4.42
C THR A 174 5.63 -1.52 -5.74
N ALA A 175 6.42 -1.96 -6.75
CA ALA A 175 6.40 -1.36 -8.09
C ALA A 175 5.01 -1.43 -8.73
N LEU A 176 4.33 -2.57 -8.62
CA LEU A 176 2.97 -2.75 -9.13
C LEU A 176 1.97 -1.84 -8.41
N VAL A 177 2.12 -1.65 -7.10
CA VAL A 177 1.30 -0.68 -6.33
C VAL A 177 1.49 0.74 -6.86
N PHE A 178 2.74 1.18 -7.11
CA PHE A 178 3.00 2.51 -7.70
C PHE A 178 2.37 2.69 -9.08
N LEU A 179 2.47 1.68 -9.94
CA LEU A 179 1.81 1.69 -11.26
C LEU A 179 0.29 1.81 -11.13
N GLY A 180 -0.32 1.03 -10.24
CA GLY A 180 -1.76 1.09 -9.97
C GLY A 180 -2.20 2.46 -9.46
N ILE A 181 -1.45 3.05 -8.53
CA ILE A 181 -1.70 4.42 -8.04
C ILE A 181 -1.64 5.41 -9.20
N GLY A 182 -0.56 5.35 -10.00
CA GLY A 182 -0.36 6.25 -11.14
C GLY A 182 -1.49 6.17 -12.16
N LEU A 183 -1.89 4.95 -12.56
CA LEU A 183 -2.99 4.73 -13.52
C LEU A 183 -4.34 5.26 -13.00
N ILE A 184 -4.68 4.98 -11.75
CA ILE A 184 -5.94 5.47 -11.15
C ILE A 184 -5.91 7.00 -11.04
N MET A 185 -4.78 7.60 -10.63
CA MET A 185 -4.65 9.05 -10.56
C MET A 185 -4.71 9.72 -11.93
N LEU A 186 -4.06 9.16 -12.94
CA LEU A 186 -4.13 9.67 -14.33
C LEU A 186 -5.57 9.62 -14.86
N TYR A 187 -6.26 8.50 -14.65
CA TYR A 187 -7.66 8.35 -15.07
C TYR A 187 -8.56 9.36 -14.36
N ALA A 188 -8.47 9.49 -13.05
CA ALA A 188 -9.24 10.46 -12.28
C ALA A 188 -8.85 11.92 -12.59
N GLY A 189 -7.60 12.16 -13.03
CA GLY A 189 -7.11 13.44 -13.52
C GLY A 189 -7.60 13.82 -14.91
N GLY A 190 -8.33 12.93 -15.61
CA GLY A 190 -8.95 13.17 -16.91
C GLY A 190 -8.21 12.57 -18.11
N LEU A 191 -7.31 11.59 -17.88
CA LEU A 191 -6.73 10.81 -18.97
C LEU A 191 -7.83 10.05 -19.71
N SER A 192 -7.79 10.09 -21.04
CA SER A 192 -8.75 9.42 -21.90
C SER A 192 -8.84 7.92 -21.59
N HIS A 193 -10.07 7.40 -21.47
CA HIS A 193 -10.32 5.97 -21.26
C HIS A 193 -9.74 5.09 -22.37
N TRP A 194 -9.64 5.59 -23.60
CA TRP A 194 -8.98 4.89 -24.70
C TRP A 194 -7.47 4.72 -24.48
N LEU A 195 -6.80 5.75 -23.93
CA LEU A 195 -5.38 5.65 -23.59
C LEU A 195 -5.16 4.68 -22.42
N VAL A 196 -6.01 4.74 -21.38
CA VAL A 196 -5.94 3.79 -20.27
C VAL A 196 -6.19 2.37 -20.74
N GLY A 197 -7.25 2.16 -21.55
CA GLY A 197 -7.55 0.87 -22.16
C GLY A 197 -6.42 0.35 -23.05
N GLY A 198 -5.81 1.24 -23.83
CA GLY A 198 -4.64 0.90 -24.68
C GLY A 198 -3.41 0.49 -23.87
N VAL A 199 -3.13 1.18 -22.75
CA VAL A 199 -2.01 0.82 -21.85
C VAL A 199 -2.27 -0.54 -21.19
N LEU A 200 -3.48 -0.77 -20.69
CA LEU A 200 -3.84 -2.06 -20.07
C LEU A 200 -3.82 -3.20 -21.08
N ALA A 201 -4.45 -3.02 -22.24
CA ALA A 201 -4.45 -4.01 -23.31
C ALA A 201 -3.02 -4.28 -23.83
N GLY A 202 -2.23 -3.22 -24.05
CA GLY A 202 -0.84 -3.33 -24.45
C GLY A 202 0.04 -4.06 -23.41
N GLY A 203 -0.21 -3.82 -22.13
CA GLY A 203 0.45 -4.52 -21.02
C GLY A 203 0.09 -6.03 -20.99
N ILE A 204 -1.17 -6.37 -21.15
CA ILE A 204 -1.64 -7.76 -21.18
C ILE A 204 -1.12 -8.49 -22.44
N VAL A 205 -1.31 -7.91 -23.61
CA VAL A 205 -0.90 -8.51 -24.88
C VAL A 205 0.62 -8.56 -25.00
N GLY A 206 1.31 -7.45 -24.65
CA GLY A 206 2.77 -7.39 -24.69
C GLY A 206 3.42 -8.30 -23.66
N GLY A 207 2.90 -8.34 -22.42
CA GLY A 207 3.34 -9.25 -21.38
C GLY A 207 3.11 -10.72 -21.77
N GLY A 208 1.91 -11.06 -22.27
CA GLY A 208 1.61 -12.39 -22.77
C GLY A 208 2.49 -12.79 -23.95
N ALA A 209 2.73 -11.91 -24.90
CA ALA A 209 3.63 -12.16 -26.02
C ALA A 209 5.08 -12.39 -25.55
N LEU A 210 5.58 -11.59 -24.58
CA LEU A 210 6.91 -11.79 -23.99
C LEU A 210 7.04 -13.14 -23.31
N LEU A 211 6.01 -13.58 -22.57
CA LEU A 211 5.97 -14.89 -21.93
C LEU A 211 6.10 -16.04 -22.94
N VAL A 212 5.45 -15.89 -24.09
CA VAL A 212 5.45 -16.94 -25.15
C VAL A 212 6.72 -16.90 -25.99
N LEU A 213 7.19 -15.70 -26.40
CA LEU A 213 8.28 -15.54 -27.36
C LEU A 213 9.67 -15.61 -26.73
N LYS A 214 9.81 -15.18 -25.48
CA LYS A 214 11.09 -15.14 -24.75
C LYS A 214 10.87 -15.46 -23.27
N PRO A 215 10.58 -16.71 -22.90
CA PRO A 215 10.38 -17.11 -21.50
C PRO A 215 11.61 -16.80 -20.62
N ASP A 216 12.81 -16.76 -21.20
CA ASP A 216 14.07 -16.48 -20.50
C ASP A 216 14.24 -15.01 -20.03
N ILE A 217 13.39 -14.08 -20.52
CA ILE A 217 13.43 -12.66 -20.07
C ILE A 217 12.93 -12.51 -18.63
N LEU A 218 11.94 -13.29 -18.24
CA LEU A 218 11.55 -13.36 -16.85
C LEU A 218 12.61 -14.18 -16.09
N LYS A 219 13.18 -13.59 -15.06
CA LYS A 219 14.01 -14.36 -14.10
C LYS A 219 13.21 -15.59 -13.71
N GLY A 220 13.83 -16.76 -13.70
CA GLY A 220 13.14 -18.04 -13.50
C GLY A 220 12.11 -18.05 -12.36
N TYR A 221 12.40 -17.32 -11.26
CA TYR A 221 11.49 -17.19 -10.12
C TYR A 221 10.19 -16.39 -10.41
N GLN A 222 10.24 -15.33 -11.21
CA GLN A 222 9.04 -14.56 -11.58
C GLN A 222 8.14 -15.34 -12.54
N PHE A 223 8.75 -16.04 -13.50
CA PHE A 223 8.05 -16.94 -14.41
C PHE A 223 7.37 -18.07 -13.63
N GLN A 224 8.08 -18.71 -12.71
CA GLN A 224 7.54 -19.78 -11.86
C GLN A 224 6.33 -19.31 -11.02
N ARG A 225 6.34 -18.08 -10.50
CA ARG A 225 5.19 -17.51 -9.77
C ARG A 225 3.94 -17.35 -10.64
N ILE A 226 4.11 -16.99 -11.91
CA ILE A 226 2.99 -16.89 -12.86
C ILE A 226 2.50 -18.29 -13.22
N MET A 227 3.42 -19.20 -13.51
CA MET A 227 3.07 -20.59 -13.83
C MET A 227 2.41 -21.31 -12.67
N ALA A 228 2.77 -20.97 -11.42
CA ALA A 228 2.13 -21.53 -10.22
C ALA A 228 0.61 -21.25 -10.14
N ILE A 229 0.11 -20.21 -10.82
CA ILE A 229 -1.34 -19.97 -10.92
C ILE A 229 -1.96 -20.77 -12.06
N LEU A 230 -1.26 -20.87 -13.20
CA LEU A 230 -1.77 -21.50 -14.41
C LEU A 230 -1.72 -23.04 -14.31
N THR A 231 -0.71 -23.55 -13.61
CA THR A 231 -0.46 -25.00 -13.42
C THR A 231 -0.13 -25.29 -11.95
N PRO A 232 -1.09 -25.11 -11.01
CA PRO A 232 -0.83 -25.24 -9.57
C PRO A 232 -0.48 -26.66 -9.13
N GLU A 233 -0.78 -27.66 -9.96
CA GLU A 233 -0.52 -29.08 -9.68
C GLU A 233 0.86 -29.55 -10.14
N ASP A 234 1.66 -28.69 -10.78
CA ASP A 234 3.01 -29.05 -11.25
C ASP A 234 3.93 -29.28 -10.04
N PRO A 235 4.48 -30.51 -9.86
CA PRO A 235 5.37 -30.83 -8.75
C PRO A 235 6.63 -29.95 -8.71
N ALA A 236 7.10 -29.46 -9.87
CA ALA A 236 8.26 -28.57 -9.97
C ALA A 236 8.00 -27.20 -9.34
N LEU A 237 6.75 -26.82 -9.13
CA LEU A 237 6.31 -25.54 -8.54
C LEU A 237 5.84 -25.69 -7.08
N SER A 238 5.98 -26.89 -6.48
CA SER A 238 5.46 -27.20 -5.13
C SER A 238 5.94 -26.22 -4.05
N ASP A 239 7.21 -25.79 -4.10
CA ASP A 239 7.76 -24.85 -3.11
C ASP A 239 7.15 -23.45 -3.22
N ILE A 240 6.78 -23.03 -4.44
CA ILE A 240 6.18 -21.72 -4.72
C ILE A 240 4.69 -21.73 -4.39
N THR A 241 3.99 -22.83 -4.72
CA THR A 241 2.56 -22.97 -4.43
C THR A 241 2.28 -23.32 -2.96
N TYR A 242 3.28 -23.83 -2.23
CA TYR A 242 3.14 -24.25 -0.82
C TYR A 242 2.49 -23.20 0.06
N GLN A 243 2.98 -21.97 -0.02
CA GLN A 243 2.47 -20.85 0.81
C GLN A 243 1.01 -20.52 0.46
N GLN A 244 0.68 -20.45 -0.84
CA GLN A 244 -0.70 -20.20 -1.30
C GLN A 244 -1.64 -21.34 -0.93
N ASN A 245 -1.22 -22.58 -1.09
CA ASN A 245 -2.01 -23.75 -0.75
C ASN A 245 -2.31 -23.81 0.76
N LYS A 246 -1.29 -23.50 1.59
CA LYS A 246 -1.50 -23.40 3.05
C LYS A 246 -2.44 -22.24 3.41
N GLY A 247 -2.34 -21.09 2.72
CA GLY A 247 -3.27 -19.97 2.87
C GLY A 247 -4.70 -20.34 2.51
N ALA A 248 -4.91 -20.96 1.34
CA ALA A 248 -6.24 -21.41 0.90
C ALA A 248 -6.84 -22.46 1.85
N MET A 249 -6.01 -23.42 2.34
CA MET A 249 -6.42 -24.40 3.34
C MET A 249 -6.85 -23.72 4.66
N ALA A 250 -6.09 -22.72 5.11
CA ALA A 250 -6.43 -21.95 6.31
C ALA A 250 -7.76 -21.21 6.16
N ILE A 251 -8.00 -20.56 5.00
CA ILE A 251 -9.28 -19.91 4.70
C ILE A 251 -10.42 -20.92 4.72
N GLY A 252 -10.25 -22.06 4.04
CA GLY A 252 -11.28 -23.11 3.91
C GLY A 252 -11.65 -23.74 5.26
N THR A 253 -10.65 -24.00 6.12
CA THR A 253 -10.87 -24.61 7.46
C THR A 253 -11.49 -23.62 8.45
N GLY A 254 -11.45 -22.30 8.18
CA GLY A 254 -12.10 -21.31 9.05
C GLY A 254 -13.63 -21.43 9.10
N GLY A 255 -14.27 -21.96 8.06
CA GLY A 255 -15.73 -22.09 8.01
C GLY A 255 -16.45 -20.76 8.21
N LEU A 256 -17.62 -20.77 8.87
CA LEU A 256 -18.43 -19.56 9.10
C LEU A 256 -17.90 -18.71 10.26
N THR A 257 -17.56 -19.31 11.37
CA THR A 257 -17.24 -18.62 12.64
C THR A 257 -15.77 -18.64 13.04
N GLY A 258 -14.95 -19.38 12.31
CA GLY A 258 -13.53 -19.53 12.58
C GLY A 258 -13.21 -20.61 13.60
N GLN A 259 -11.91 -20.90 13.74
CA GLN A 259 -11.36 -21.85 14.71
C GLN A 259 -11.18 -21.23 16.10
N GLY A 260 -11.44 -19.92 16.23
CA GLY A 260 -11.23 -19.15 17.46
C GLY A 260 -9.84 -18.49 17.49
N LEU A 261 -9.73 -17.34 18.18
CA LEU A 261 -8.50 -16.56 18.25
C LEU A 261 -7.41 -17.22 19.09
N PHE A 262 -7.76 -17.71 20.27
CA PHE A 262 -6.81 -18.20 21.29
C PHE A 262 -7.01 -19.68 21.64
N SER A 263 -7.87 -20.36 20.91
CA SER A 263 -8.22 -21.77 21.11
C SER A 263 -8.34 -22.44 19.75
N GLY A 264 -8.07 -23.73 19.70
CA GLY A 264 -8.18 -24.51 18.47
C GLY A 264 -6.83 -24.76 17.77
N GLU A 265 -6.90 -25.58 16.76
CA GLU A 265 -5.75 -25.92 15.92
C GLU A 265 -5.72 -25.00 14.70
N HIS A 266 -4.78 -24.06 14.69
CA HIS A 266 -4.61 -23.14 13.57
C HIS A 266 -3.72 -23.76 12.50
N ILE A 267 -4.12 -23.63 11.24
CA ILE A 267 -3.28 -24.02 10.11
C ILE A 267 -2.04 -23.12 10.06
N PHE A 268 -0.85 -23.74 10.04
CA PHE A 268 0.39 -23.01 9.83
C PHE A 268 0.45 -22.44 8.40
N VAL A 269 0.58 -21.12 8.30
CA VAL A 269 0.74 -20.40 7.04
C VAL A 269 2.06 -19.64 7.09
N PRO A 270 3.01 -19.92 6.17
CA PRO A 270 4.24 -19.12 6.09
C PRO A 270 3.92 -17.64 5.86
N ASN A 271 4.68 -16.75 6.52
CA ASN A 271 4.50 -15.29 6.45
C ASN A 271 3.06 -14.80 6.79
N ALA A 272 2.32 -15.56 7.62
CA ALA A 272 0.97 -15.18 8.06
C ALA A 272 0.91 -13.81 8.74
N TRP A 273 2.03 -13.30 9.28
CA TRP A 273 2.06 -11.97 9.88
C TRP A 273 2.17 -10.82 8.87
N ASN A 274 2.51 -11.09 7.62
CA ASN A 274 2.78 -10.11 6.57
C ASN A 274 1.75 -10.20 5.45
N ASP A 275 2.09 -10.84 4.35
CA ASP A 275 1.29 -10.89 3.11
C ASP A 275 0.16 -11.93 3.15
N PHE A 276 0.22 -12.92 4.06
CA PHE A 276 -0.85 -13.91 4.28
C PHE A 276 -1.65 -13.71 5.57
N ILE A 277 -1.66 -12.49 6.12
CA ILE A 277 -2.45 -12.19 7.33
C ILE A 277 -3.95 -12.41 7.12
N PHE A 278 -4.48 -12.18 5.91
CA PHE A 278 -5.88 -12.41 5.59
C PHE A 278 -6.26 -13.89 5.69
N ALA A 279 -5.37 -14.79 5.24
CA ALA A 279 -5.60 -16.24 5.36
C ALA A 279 -5.68 -16.67 6.82
N TYR A 280 -4.75 -16.20 7.66
CA TYR A 280 -4.80 -16.48 9.10
C TYR A 280 -6.05 -15.88 9.77
N LEU A 281 -6.39 -14.64 9.44
CA LEU A 281 -7.58 -13.95 9.94
C LEU A 281 -8.86 -14.73 9.59
N ALA A 282 -8.98 -15.20 8.34
CA ALA A 282 -10.11 -16.01 7.90
C ALA A 282 -10.14 -17.39 8.60
N ASN A 283 -8.98 -17.97 8.92
CA ASN A 283 -8.90 -19.20 9.69
C ASN A 283 -9.45 -19.03 11.12
N VAL A 284 -9.01 -17.96 11.82
CA VAL A 284 -9.37 -17.77 13.24
C VAL A 284 -10.73 -17.12 13.48
N LEU A 285 -11.20 -16.25 12.56
CA LEU A 285 -12.48 -15.52 12.68
C LEU A 285 -13.56 -16.03 11.70
N GLY A 286 -13.22 -16.94 10.81
CA GLY A 286 -14.12 -17.49 9.81
C GLY A 286 -14.57 -16.48 8.74
N PHE A 287 -15.55 -16.89 7.96
CA PHE A 287 -16.15 -16.07 6.90
C PHE A 287 -16.74 -14.76 7.45
N VAL A 288 -17.41 -14.80 8.60
CA VAL A 288 -18.03 -13.61 9.20
C VAL A 288 -16.96 -12.57 9.57
N GLY A 289 -15.85 -13.00 10.20
CA GLY A 289 -14.75 -12.11 10.54
C GLY A 289 -14.02 -11.57 9.32
N ALA A 290 -13.77 -12.42 8.30
CA ALA A 290 -13.20 -12.00 7.04
C ALA A 290 -14.08 -10.97 6.32
N ALA A 291 -15.38 -11.19 6.25
CA ALA A 291 -16.35 -10.26 5.66
C ALA A 291 -16.40 -8.92 6.42
N ALA A 292 -16.31 -8.96 7.76
CA ALA A 292 -16.24 -7.74 8.56
C ALA A 292 -14.98 -6.93 8.25
N VAL A 293 -13.80 -7.57 8.14
CA VAL A 293 -12.54 -6.91 7.76
C VAL A 293 -12.63 -6.31 6.37
N LEU A 294 -13.15 -7.05 5.38
CA LEU A 294 -13.36 -6.52 4.03
C LEU A 294 -14.30 -5.31 4.04
N THR A 295 -15.36 -5.35 4.86
CA THR A 295 -16.29 -4.22 5.01
C THR A 295 -15.58 -3.01 5.61
N LEU A 296 -14.72 -3.17 6.62
CA LEU A 296 -13.94 -2.07 7.18
C LEU A 296 -13.00 -1.44 6.14
N LEU A 297 -12.26 -2.24 5.39
CA LEU A 297 -11.38 -1.76 4.32
C LEU A 297 -12.17 -1.06 3.21
N PHE A 298 -13.32 -1.59 2.82
CA PHE A 298 -14.21 -0.97 1.84
C PHE A 298 -14.74 0.38 2.34
N VAL A 299 -15.14 0.48 3.61
CA VAL A 299 -15.56 1.75 4.23
C VAL A 299 -14.43 2.76 4.23
N LEU A 300 -13.17 2.36 4.51
CA LEU A 300 -12.00 3.24 4.41
C LEU A 300 -11.82 3.79 2.99
N CYS A 301 -11.90 2.91 1.97
CA CYS A 301 -11.83 3.30 0.57
C CYS A 301 -12.95 4.29 0.20
N LEU A 302 -14.20 3.99 0.57
CA LEU A 302 -15.34 4.86 0.30
C LEU A 302 -15.23 6.22 1.00
N ARG A 303 -14.76 6.25 2.25
CA ARG A 303 -14.56 7.51 2.99
C ARG A 303 -13.47 8.37 2.38
N THR A 304 -12.37 7.76 1.97
CA THR A 304 -11.28 8.45 1.25
C THR A 304 -11.80 9.04 -0.06
N LEU A 305 -12.53 8.26 -0.85
CA LEU A 305 -13.13 8.72 -2.10
C LEU A 305 -14.19 9.81 -1.88
N ARG A 306 -15.01 9.69 -0.81
CA ARG A 306 -15.98 10.73 -0.45
C ARG A 306 -15.28 12.06 -0.11
N THR A 307 -14.14 12.03 0.56
CA THR A 307 -13.33 13.23 0.83
C THR A 307 -12.78 13.81 -0.47
N ALA A 308 -12.31 12.97 -1.41
CA ALA A 308 -11.90 13.41 -2.74
C ALA A 308 -13.02 14.15 -3.49
N LEU A 309 -14.22 13.57 -3.52
CA LEU A 309 -15.39 14.14 -4.21
C LEU A 309 -15.89 15.44 -3.56
N ARG A 310 -15.65 15.64 -2.26
CA ARG A 310 -16.02 16.85 -1.52
C ARG A 310 -14.93 17.92 -1.51
N SER A 311 -13.74 17.60 -1.97
CA SER A 311 -12.65 18.56 -2.07
C SER A 311 -13.00 19.66 -3.07
N ARG A 312 -12.71 20.92 -2.68
CA ARG A 312 -13.03 22.10 -3.50
C ARG A 312 -11.98 22.41 -4.56
N ASP A 313 -10.77 21.88 -4.40
CA ASP A 313 -9.69 22.06 -5.38
C ASP A 313 -9.21 20.74 -5.97
N ALA A 314 -8.61 20.82 -7.14
CA ALA A 314 -8.10 19.66 -7.86
C ALA A 314 -6.95 18.97 -7.11
N LEU A 315 -6.13 19.73 -6.38
CA LEU A 315 -5.00 19.17 -5.63
C LEU A 315 -5.48 18.24 -4.53
N GLY A 316 -6.37 18.72 -3.64
CA GLY A 316 -6.90 17.88 -2.54
C GLY A 316 -7.68 16.68 -3.06
N ARG A 317 -8.47 16.85 -4.14
CA ARG A 317 -9.14 15.74 -4.82
C ARG A 317 -8.13 14.69 -5.29
N ASN A 318 -7.07 15.09 -6.00
CA ASN A 318 -6.08 14.17 -6.55
C ASN A 318 -5.25 13.49 -5.45
N ILE A 319 -4.93 14.16 -4.33
CA ILE A 319 -4.28 13.56 -3.16
C ILE A 319 -5.15 12.44 -2.59
N CYS A 320 -6.43 12.72 -2.33
CA CYS A 320 -7.34 11.69 -1.80
C CYS A 320 -7.57 10.54 -2.80
N VAL A 321 -7.62 10.80 -4.11
CA VAL A 321 -7.68 9.75 -5.13
C VAL A 321 -6.40 8.90 -5.11
N GLY A 322 -5.22 9.50 -4.97
CA GLY A 322 -3.96 8.75 -4.87
C GLY A 322 -3.91 7.86 -3.62
N ILE A 323 -4.38 8.36 -2.46
CA ILE A 323 -4.46 7.57 -1.23
C ILE A 323 -5.52 6.46 -1.34
N PHE A 324 -6.69 6.75 -1.93
CA PHE A 324 -7.69 5.73 -2.27
C PHE A 324 -7.07 4.64 -3.16
N ALA A 325 -6.33 5.03 -4.21
CA ALA A 325 -5.68 4.11 -5.12
C ALA A 325 -4.65 3.22 -4.40
N ALA A 326 -3.85 3.79 -3.50
CA ALA A 326 -2.90 3.03 -2.69
C ALA A 326 -3.61 1.97 -1.82
N LEU A 327 -4.66 2.36 -1.09
CA LEU A 327 -5.46 1.44 -0.28
C LEU A 327 -6.11 0.35 -1.15
N PHE A 328 -6.78 0.76 -2.22
CA PHE A 328 -7.53 -0.14 -3.10
C PHE A 328 -6.62 -1.16 -3.79
N VAL A 329 -5.52 -0.70 -4.41
CA VAL A 329 -4.61 -1.58 -5.14
C VAL A 329 -3.92 -2.57 -4.21
N GLN A 330 -3.46 -2.12 -3.01
CA GLN A 330 -2.88 -3.03 -2.01
C GLN A 330 -3.89 -4.07 -1.53
N CYS A 331 -5.15 -3.69 -1.27
CA CYS A 331 -6.19 -4.64 -0.89
C CYS A 331 -6.46 -5.66 -2.02
N VAL A 332 -6.63 -5.20 -3.27
CA VAL A 332 -6.91 -6.09 -4.41
C VAL A 332 -5.78 -7.08 -4.62
N ILE A 333 -4.53 -6.61 -4.59
CA ILE A 333 -3.37 -7.49 -4.78
C ILE A 333 -3.25 -8.49 -3.63
N ASN A 334 -3.31 -8.04 -2.38
CA ASN A 334 -3.17 -8.92 -1.22
C ASN A 334 -4.27 -9.97 -1.16
N LEU A 335 -5.53 -9.57 -1.33
CA LEU A 335 -6.66 -10.49 -1.37
C LEU A 335 -6.56 -11.45 -2.55
N GLY A 336 -6.17 -10.95 -3.72
CA GLY A 336 -5.97 -11.78 -4.92
C GLY A 336 -4.91 -12.86 -4.72
N MET A 337 -3.80 -12.55 -4.00
CA MET A 337 -2.77 -13.54 -3.63
C MET A 337 -3.31 -14.59 -2.66
N ASN A 338 -4.03 -14.14 -1.61
CA ASN A 338 -4.58 -15.03 -0.58
C ASN A 338 -5.68 -15.96 -1.15
N LEU A 339 -6.43 -15.50 -2.15
CA LEU A 339 -7.49 -16.25 -2.83
C LEU A 339 -7.00 -17.02 -4.07
N GLN A 340 -5.69 -17.10 -4.29
CA GLN A 340 -5.06 -17.81 -5.43
C GLN A 340 -5.45 -17.26 -6.81
N VAL A 341 -5.93 -16.02 -6.90
CA VAL A 341 -6.28 -15.35 -8.17
C VAL A 341 -5.07 -14.60 -8.76
N LEU A 342 -4.15 -14.16 -7.90
CA LEU A 342 -2.93 -13.46 -8.28
C LEU A 342 -1.68 -14.18 -7.75
N PRO A 343 -0.52 -14.03 -8.42
CA PRO A 343 0.73 -14.60 -7.94
C PRO A 343 1.16 -13.99 -6.60
N VAL A 344 1.96 -14.72 -5.83
CA VAL A 344 2.55 -14.20 -4.59
C VAL A 344 3.62 -13.16 -4.94
N ILE A 345 3.37 -11.90 -4.65
CA ILE A 345 4.28 -10.78 -4.92
C ILE A 345 4.63 -9.96 -3.68
N GLY A 346 4.20 -10.43 -2.49
CA GLY A 346 4.63 -9.88 -1.21
C GLY A 346 4.03 -8.51 -0.84
N VAL A 347 2.78 -8.22 -1.25
CA VAL A 347 2.10 -6.96 -0.91
C VAL A 347 1.32 -7.10 0.38
N THR A 348 1.52 -6.17 1.31
CA THR A 348 0.87 -6.14 2.62
C THR A 348 -0.59 -5.70 2.55
N LEU A 349 -1.44 -6.23 3.47
CA LEU A 349 -2.81 -5.76 3.65
C LEU A 349 -2.80 -4.49 4.53
N PRO A 350 -3.32 -3.35 4.05
CA PRO A 350 -3.33 -2.09 4.80
C PRO A 350 -3.92 -2.24 6.21
N PHE A 351 -3.24 -1.69 7.22
CA PHE A 351 -3.56 -1.76 8.66
C PHE A 351 -3.43 -3.13 9.31
N PHE A 352 -3.57 -4.24 8.58
CA PHE A 352 -3.63 -5.60 9.16
C PHE A 352 -2.27 -6.29 9.18
N SER A 353 -1.48 -6.19 8.11
CA SER A 353 -0.15 -6.80 8.06
C SER A 353 0.79 -6.19 9.09
N ALA A 354 1.60 -7.03 9.72
CA ALA A 354 2.63 -6.59 10.65
C ALA A 354 3.75 -5.86 9.89
N GLY A 355 3.75 -4.55 9.95
CA GLY A 355 4.74 -3.72 9.28
C GLY A 355 4.89 -2.38 9.98
N GLY A 356 5.92 -2.23 10.83
CA GLY A 356 6.11 -1.00 11.60
C GLY A 356 6.12 0.25 10.71
N SER A 357 6.92 0.26 9.63
CA SER A 357 7.00 1.39 8.70
C SER A 357 5.73 1.56 7.85
N SER A 358 5.17 0.47 7.32
CA SER A 358 3.99 0.57 6.44
C SER A 358 2.76 1.08 7.19
N VAL A 359 2.56 0.69 8.44
CA VAL A 359 1.46 1.17 9.29
C VAL A 359 1.61 2.66 9.57
N VAL A 360 2.82 3.12 9.96
CA VAL A 360 3.09 4.55 10.19
C VAL A 360 2.82 5.36 8.93
N MET A 361 3.30 4.90 7.76
CA MET A 361 3.09 5.58 6.48
C MET A 361 1.61 5.58 6.08
N MET A 362 0.88 4.50 6.37
CA MET A 362 -0.57 4.46 6.14
C MET A 362 -1.30 5.50 7.00
N TYR A 363 -0.91 5.67 8.26
CA TYR A 363 -1.48 6.73 9.11
C TYR A 363 -1.09 8.14 8.65
N LEU A 364 0.08 8.35 8.05
CA LEU A 364 0.39 9.63 7.39
C LEU A 364 -0.57 9.90 6.23
N CYS A 365 -0.91 8.87 5.44
CA CYS A 365 -1.96 8.99 4.41
C CYS A 365 -3.32 9.36 5.03
N VAL A 366 -3.69 8.74 6.17
CA VAL A 366 -4.89 9.12 6.93
C VAL A 366 -4.85 10.59 7.32
N GLY A 367 -3.72 11.07 7.86
CA GLY A 367 -3.51 12.48 8.21
C GLY A 367 -3.71 13.42 7.02
N LEU A 368 -3.22 13.04 5.83
CA LEU A 368 -3.42 13.81 4.60
C LEU A 368 -4.91 13.87 4.19
N VAL A 369 -5.63 12.76 4.24
CA VAL A 369 -7.08 12.72 3.95
C VAL A 369 -7.86 13.61 4.92
N LEU A 370 -7.51 13.54 6.23
CA LEU A 370 -8.11 14.40 7.25
C LEU A 370 -7.76 15.88 7.02
N SER A 371 -6.51 16.18 6.62
CA SER A 371 -6.10 17.54 6.24
C SER A 371 -6.93 18.10 5.10
N VAL A 372 -7.12 17.32 4.02
CA VAL A 372 -7.98 17.72 2.90
C VAL A 372 -9.41 17.98 3.39
N GLY A 373 -9.98 17.09 4.22
CA GLY A 373 -11.32 17.26 4.78
C GLY A 373 -11.48 18.51 5.63
N LEU A 374 -10.44 18.88 6.38
CA LEU A 374 -10.46 20.06 7.28
C LEU A 374 -10.23 21.38 6.54
N HIS A 375 -9.30 21.43 5.58
CA HIS A 375 -8.86 22.65 4.92
C HIS A 375 -9.59 22.95 3.60
N ALA A 376 -10.27 21.95 3.01
CA ALA A 376 -11.05 22.14 1.79
C ALA A 376 -12.32 23.02 1.97
N GLN A 377 -12.64 23.45 3.18
CA GLN A 377 -13.85 24.24 3.50
C GLN A 377 -13.68 25.76 3.43
N GLY A 378 -12.51 26.26 3.01
CA GLY A 378 -12.24 27.69 2.77
C GLY A 378 -12.93 28.21 1.49
N PRO A 379 -12.91 29.55 1.21
CA PRO A 379 -13.39 30.10 -0.05
C PRO A 379 -12.67 29.45 -1.24
N ARG A 380 -13.37 29.31 -2.37
CA ARG A 380 -12.77 28.76 -3.61
C ARG A 380 -11.57 29.61 -4.01
N LEU A 381 -10.37 29.05 -3.92
CA LEU A 381 -9.12 29.70 -4.36
C LEU A 381 -8.80 29.37 -5.83
N ASP A 382 -9.79 28.94 -6.61
CA ASP A 382 -9.62 28.63 -8.04
C ASP A 382 -9.37 29.89 -8.90
N ALA A 383 -9.32 31.08 -8.28
CA ALA A 383 -9.18 32.37 -8.96
C ALA A 383 -7.76 32.97 -8.91
N GLU A 384 -6.83 32.42 -8.14
CA GLU A 384 -5.47 32.98 -8.10
C GLU A 384 -4.48 32.09 -8.89
N PRO A 385 -3.71 32.68 -9.82
CA PRO A 385 -2.62 31.96 -10.46
C PRO A 385 -1.56 31.65 -9.41
N ILE A 386 -1.32 30.36 -9.20
CA ILE A 386 -0.18 29.90 -8.42
C ILE A 386 1.04 30.10 -9.32
N LEU A 387 1.82 31.16 -9.05
CA LEU A 387 3.15 31.42 -9.61
C LEU A 387 4.13 30.32 -9.20
#